data_33fa2545fe270cfb2fd0a95f674d91a3
#
_entry.id   33fa2545fe270cfb2fd0a95f674d91a3
#
_cell.length_a   1.000
_cell.length_b   1.000
_cell.length_c   1.000
_cell.angle_alpha   90.00
_cell.angle_beta   90.00
_cell.angle_gamma   90.00
#
_symmetry.space_group_name_H-M   'P 1'
#
loop_
_entity.id
_entity.type
_entity.pdbx_description
1 polymer ?
#
loop_
_entity_poly.entity_id
_entity_poly.type
_entity_poly.pdbx_seq_one_letter_code
_entity_poly.pdbx_strand_id
1 'polypeptide(L)'
;AFLEEWNNSKTYLIEVAQAMPADLYHYKPTEREMTFGQQLIHIKENMEWLSNAYFTDKEYKKVKDETKYSKEETIALLEKSFDSVYQIIKNTDPKLLDSQVAFFAGPKTKLQILNLLQDHVTHHRGQLLVYLNLNEIKPPKYVGW
;
A
#
# COMPACT_ATOMS: atom_id res chain seq x y z
N ALA A 1 3.73 -16.31 7.68
CA ALA A 1 3.44 -15.06 8.40
C ALA A 1 3.16 -13.91 7.42
N PHE A 2 4.16 -13.36 6.68
CA PHE A 2 3.97 -12.17 5.83
C PHE A 2 2.80 -12.28 4.85
N LEU A 3 2.66 -13.37 4.10
CA LEU A 3 1.59 -13.52 3.09
C LEU A 3 0.18 -13.54 3.71
N GLU A 4 0.03 -14.05 4.92
CA GLU A 4 -1.22 -14.01 5.66
C GLU A 4 -1.57 -12.59 6.08
N GLU A 5 -0.62 -11.90 6.71
CA GLU A 5 -0.75 -10.48 7.10
C GLU A 5 -1.00 -9.58 5.88
N TRP A 6 -0.33 -9.86 4.74
CA TRP A 6 -0.54 -9.14 3.49
C TRP A 6 -1.97 -9.27 2.95
N ASN A 7 -2.53 -10.48 3.00
CA ASN A 7 -3.94 -10.70 2.61
C ASN A 7 -4.91 -9.98 3.54
N ASN A 8 -4.66 -9.99 4.85
CA ASN A 8 -5.45 -9.24 5.82
C ASN A 8 -5.34 -7.73 5.57
N SER A 9 -4.15 -7.24 5.28
CA SER A 9 -3.91 -5.83 4.90
C SER A 9 -4.66 -5.43 3.64
N LYS A 10 -4.68 -6.30 2.61
CA LYS A 10 -5.48 -6.11 1.40
C LYS A 10 -6.96 -5.94 1.75
N THR A 11 -7.53 -6.93 2.43
CA THR A 11 -8.95 -6.91 2.82
C THR A 11 -9.28 -5.64 3.59
N TYR A 12 -8.47 -5.32 4.60
CA TYR A 12 -8.69 -4.15 5.44
C TYR A 12 -8.63 -2.82 4.66
N LEU A 13 -7.62 -2.65 3.81
CA LEU A 13 -7.49 -1.42 3.03
C LEU A 13 -8.60 -1.28 1.97
N ILE A 14 -9.01 -2.37 1.34
CA ILE A 14 -10.13 -2.36 0.38
C ILE A 14 -11.44 -2.00 1.09
N GLU A 15 -11.71 -2.54 2.28
CA GLU A 15 -12.87 -2.15 3.08
C GLU A 15 -12.83 -0.67 3.49
N VAL A 16 -11.65 -0.14 3.84
CA VAL A 16 -11.46 1.30 4.10
C VAL A 16 -11.78 2.12 2.86
N ALA A 17 -11.26 1.72 1.70
CA ALA A 17 -11.51 2.41 0.43
C ALA A 17 -13.00 2.37 0.03
N GLN A 18 -13.68 1.25 0.27
CA GLN A 18 -15.11 1.09 0.02
C GLN A 18 -15.98 1.94 0.95
N ALA A 19 -15.55 2.10 2.22
CA ALA A 19 -16.33 2.83 3.23
C ALA A 19 -16.45 4.31 2.92
N MET A 20 -15.43 4.94 2.31
CA MET A 20 -15.49 6.36 1.97
C MET A 20 -16.38 6.59 0.74
N PRO A 21 -17.42 7.45 0.83
CA PRO A 21 -18.20 7.83 -0.35
C PRO A 21 -17.34 8.43 -1.46
N ALA A 22 -17.70 8.17 -2.72
CA ALA A 22 -16.94 8.64 -3.88
C ALA A 22 -16.75 10.16 -3.91
N ASP A 23 -17.75 10.92 -3.50
CA ASP A 23 -17.71 12.38 -3.42
C ASP A 23 -16.78 12.93 -2.31
N LEU A 24 -16.31 12.06 -1.40
CA LEU A 24 -15.33 12.41 -0.36
C LEU A 24 -13.90 11.92 -0.66
N TYR A 25 -13.65 11.37 -1.84
CA TYR A 25 -12.28 10.96 -2.23
C TYR A 25 -11.31 12.14 -2.38
N HIS A 26 -11.83 13.36 -2.58
CA HIS A 26 -11.04 14.60 -2.58
C HIS A 26 -10.82 15.21 -1.19
N TYR A 27 -11.44 14.63 -0.15
CA TYR A 27 -11.32 15.12 1.23
C TYR A 27 -9.88 15.00 1.74
N LYS A 28 -9.43 16.04 2.43
CA LYS A 28 -8.19 16.06 3.23
C LYS A 28 -8.43 16.87 4.51
N PRO A 29 -7.84 16.47 5.65
CA PRO A 29 -8.04 17.19 6.91
C PRO A 29 -7.45 18.60 6.92
N THR A 30 -6.32 18.78 6.24
CA THR A 30 -5.59 20.05 6.12
C THR A 30 -5.00 20.21 4.73
N GLU A 31 -4.56 21.42 4.37
CA GLU A 31 -3.89 21.67 3.09
C GLU A 31 -2.57 20.93 2.92
N ARG A 32 -1.93 20.53 4.01
CA ARG A 32 -0.67 19.78 4.00
C ARG A 32 -0.84 18.30 3.71
N GLU A 33 -2.04 17.77 3.92
CA GLU A 33 -2.33 16.34 3.76
C GLU A 33 -2.65 16.00 2.30
N MET A 34 -2.38 14.76 1.94
CA MET A 34 -2.93 14.18 0.71
C MET A 34 -4.43 13.98 0.86
N THR A 35 -5.17 14.03 -0.26
CA THR A 35 -6.57 13.63 -0.25
C THR A 35 -6.70 12.13 0.04
N PHE A 36 -7.90 11.69 0.41
CA PHE A 36 -8.18 10.27 0.63
C PHE A 36 -7.78 9.41 -0.57
N GLY A 37 -8.19 9.80 -1.78
CA GLY A 37 -7.81 9.10 -3.01
C GLY A 37 -6.32 9.13 -3.30
N GLN A 38 -5.65 10.26 -3.07
CA GLN A 38 -4.19 10.38 -3.23
C GLN A 38 -3.42 9.47 -2.27
N GLN A 39 -3.88 9.31 -1.03
CA GLN A 39 -3.30 8.38 -0.07
C GLN A 39 -3.35 6.93 -0.60
N LEU A 40 -4.47 6.51 -1.16
CA LEU A 40 -4.65 5.17 -1.71
C LEU A 40 -3.71 4.92 -2.92
N ILE A 41 -3.60 5.88 -3.82
CA ILE A 41 -2.69 5.79 -4.97
C ILE A 41 -1.22 5.79 -4.51
N HIS A 42 -0.88 6.58 -3.49
CA HIS A 42 0.46 6.58 -2.90
C HIS A 42 0.83 5.22 -2.29
N ILE A 43 -0.09 4.56 -1.61
CA ILE A 43 0.10 3.18 -1.12
C ILE A 43 0.38 2.24 -2.29
N LYS A 44 -0.44 2.31 -3.34
CA LYS A 44 -0.27 1.51 -4.56
C LYS A 44 1.11 1.71 -5.19
N GLU A 45 1.51 2.97 -5.42
CA GLU A 45 2.81 3.29 -6.03
C GLU A 45 3.98 2.74 -5.21
N ASN A 46 3.90 2.87 -3.89
CA ASN A 46 4.97 2.40 -3.00
C ASN A 46 5.09 0.86 -3.02
N MET A 47 3.97 0.13 -2.93
CA MET A 47 4.02 -1.33 -2.94
C MET A 47 4.52 -1.88 -4.29
N GLU A 48 4.15 -1.25 -5.41
CA GLU A 48 4.65 -1.62 -6.73
C GLU A 48 6.15 -1.35 -6.86
N TRP A 49 6.60 -0.20 -6.39
CA TRP A 49 8.02 0.13 -6.39
C TRP A 49 8.84 -0.86 -5.59
N LEU A 50 8.54 -1.05 -4.31
CA LEU A 50 9.33 -1.90 -3.42
C LEU A 50 9.34 -3.35 -3.88
N SER A 51 8.21 -3.89 -4.32
CA SER A 51 8.14 -5.27 -4.76
C SER A 51 8.88 -5.50 -6.08
N ASN A 52 8.68 -4.65 -7.09
CA ASN A 52 9.32 -4.84 -8.39
C ASN A 52 10.82 -4.53 -8.36
N ALA A 53 11.25 -3.46 -7.70
CA ALA A 53 12.65 -3.06 -7.67
C ALA A 53 13.54 -4.03 -6.87
N TYR A 54 13.02 -4.68 -5.84
CA TYR A 54 13.84 -5.45 -4.90
C TYR A 54 13.56 -6.95 -4.88
N PHE A 55 12.46 -7.40 -5.47
CA PHE A 55 12.07 -8.82 -5.48
C PHE A 55 11.87 -9.41 -6.89
N THR A 56 12.14 -8.62 -7.93
CA THR A 56 12.18 -9.09 -9.32
C THR A 56 13.46 -8.66 -9.99
N ASP A 57 13.78 -9.26 -11.14
CA ASP A 57 14.92 -8.88 -11.98
C ASP A 57 14.56 -7.78 -13.00
N LYS A 58 13.36 -7.22 -12.91
CA LYS A 58 12.89 -6.18 -13.82
C LYS A 58 13.44 -4.81 -13.39
N GLU A 59 13.91 -4.02 -14.35
CA GLU A 59 14.18 -2.63 -14.11
C GLU A 59 12.86 -1.90 -13.82
N TYR A 60 12.78 -1.30 -12.64
CA TYR A 60 11.62 -0.52 -12.21
C TYR A 60 11.99 0.94 -12.01
N LYS A 61 11.29 1.81 -12.72
CA LYS A 61 11.39 3.26 -12.53
C LYS A 61 10.15 3.75 -11.79
N LYS A 62 10.37 4.37 -10.63
CA LYS A 62 9.27 4.99 -9.88
C LYS A 62 8.78 6.23 -10.66
N VAL A 63 7.54 6.17 -11.11
CA VAL A 63 6.86 7.30 -11.76
C VAL A 63 5.69 7.71 -10.88
N LYS A 64 5.61 9.02 -10.60
CA LYS A 64 4.45 9.57 -9.88
C LYS A 64 3.24 9.56 -10.81
N ASP A 65 2.19 8.87 -10.39
CA ASP A 65 0.93 8.84 -11.11
C ASP A 65 0.04 10.01 -10.69
N GLU A 66 -0.12 10.98 -11.56
CA GLU A 66 -0.98 12.16 -11.33
C GLU A 66 -2.38 12.00 -11.92
N THR A 67 -2.72 10.82 -12.43
CA THR A 67 -4.04 10.52 -12.97
C THR A 67 -5.10 10.63 -11.87
N LYS A 68 -6.21 11.26 -12.19
CA LYS A 68 -7.39 11.29 -11.31
C LYS A 68 -8.25 10.07 -11.60
N TYR A 69 -8.23 9.12 -10.68
CA TYR A 69 -9.04 7.91 -10.75
C TYR A 69 -10.37 8.07 -10.02
N SER A 70 -11.41 7.40 -10.53
CA SER A 70 -12.64 7.21 -9.76
C SER A 70 -12.41 6.31 -8.55
N LYS A 71 -13.38 6.26 -7.64
CA LYS A 71 -13.37 5.32 -6.50
C LYS A 71 -13.20 3.88 -6.98
N GLU A 72 -14.01 3.47 -7.97
CA GLU A 72 -14.02 2.12 -8.52
C GLU A 72 -12.68 1.76 -9.19
N GLU A 73 -12.13 2.69 -9.98
CA GLU A 73 -10.81 2.52 -10.60
C GLU A 73 -9.70 2.41 -9.55
N THR A 74 -9.74 3.23 -8.50
CA THR A 74 -8.78 3.21 -7.40
C THR A 74 -8.80 1.87 -6.68
N ILE A 75 -9.98 1.35 -6.34
CA ILE A 75 -10.14 0.05 -5.69
C ILE A 75 -9.62 -1.08 -6.58
N ALA A 76 -9.96 -1.08 -7.86
CA ALA A 76 -9.48 -2.09 -8.81
C ALA A 76 -7.96 -2.09 -8.95
N LEU A 77 -7.33 -0.91 -9.00
CA LEU A 77 -5.87 -0.75 -9.03
C LEU A 77 -5.21 -1.28 -7.76
N LEU A 78 -5.79 -0.99 -6.58
CA LEU A 78 -5.27 -1.49 -5.30
C LEU A 78 -5.34 -3.02 -5.25
N GLU A 79 -6.48 -3.62 -5.58
CA GLU A 79 -6.63 -5.08 -5.60
C GLU A 79 -5.59 -5.75 -6.48
N LYS A 80 -5.43 -5.25 -7.71
CA LYS A 80 -4.43 -5.76 -8.66
C LYS A 80 -3.01 -5.64 -8.12
N SER A 81 -2.67 -4.51 -7.48
CA SER A 81 -1.32 -4.30 -6.94
C SER A 81 -1.05 -5.21 -5.74
N PHE A 82 -1.99 -5.39 -4.83
CA PHE A 82 -1.87 -6.35 -3.72
C PHE A 82 -1.64 -7.78 -4.21
N ASP A 83 -2.41 -8.21 -5.22
CA ASP A 83 -2.29 -9.55 -5.80
C ASP A 83 -0.94 -9.75 -6.51
N SER A 84 -0.46 -8.73 -7.22
CA SER A 84 0.86 -8.74 -7.85
C SER A 84 1.97 -8.90 -6.81
N VAL A 85 1.95 -8.09 -5.74
CA VAL A 85 2.92 -8.19 -4.64
C VAL A 85 2.87 -9.57 -4.00
N TYR A 86 1.67 -10.09 -3.72
CA TYR A 86 1.51 -11.43 -3.16
C TYR A 86 2.21 -12.48 -4.01
N GLN A 87 2.03 -12.47 -5.34
CA GLN A 87 2.66 -13.42 -6.23
C GLN A 87 4.18 -13.24 -6.29
N ILE A 88 4.68 -12.01 -6.33
CA ILE A 88 6.12 -11.72 -6.31
C ILE A 88 6.77 -12.29 -5.05
N ILE A 89 6.21 -12.01 -3.87
CA ILE A 89 6.78 -12.47 -2.60
C ILE A 89 6.62 -13.99 -2.43
N LYS A 90 5.49 -14.57 -2.83
CA LYS A 90 5.28 -16.01 -2.80
C LYS A 90 6.32 -16.77 -3.61
N ASN A 91 6.76 -16.20 -4.73
CA ASN A 91 7.77 -16.79 -5.62
C ASN A 91 9.22 -16.44 -5.23
N THR A 92 9.42 -15.63 -4.19
CA THR A 92 10.75 -15.28 -3.69
C THR A 92 11.29 -16.40 -2.81
N ASP A 93 12.53 -16.85 -3.08
CA ASP A 93 13.21 -17.84 -2.22
C ASP A 93 13.47 -17.20 -0.84
N PRO A 94 12.94 -17.77 0.26
CA PRO A 94 13.17 -17.24 1.61
C PRO A 94 14.65 -17.10 1.98
N LYS A 95 15.54 -17.90 1.39
CA LYS A 95 17.00 -17.80 1.63
C LYS A 95 17.60 -16.47 1.16
N LEU A 96 16.91 -15.77 0.24
CA LEU A 96 17.35 -14.47 -0.26
C LEU A 96 16.98 -13.30 0.67
N LEU A 97 16.17 -13.53 1.69
CA LEU A 97 15.70 -12.44 2.57
C LEU A 97 16.83 -11.77 3.35
N ASP A 98 17.93 -12.49 3.65
CA ASP A 98 19.10 -11.93 4.32
C ASP A 98 20.07 -11.24 3.35
N SER A 99 19.86 -11.36 2.03
CA SER A 99 20.72 -10.71 1.04
C SER A 99 20.52 -9.18 1.05
N GLN A 100 21.64 -8.46 0.87
CA GLN A 100 21.63 -7.01 0.84
C GLN A 100 21.29 -6.45 -0.54
N VAL A 101 20.57 -5.35 -0.55
CA VAL A 101 20.26 -4.55 -1.72
C VAL A 101 20.67 -3.10 -1.50
N ALA A 102 21.02 -2.41 -2.58
CA ALA A 102 21.25 -0.97 -2.54
C ALA A 102 19.90 -0.26 -2.34
N PHE A 103 19.81 0.60 -1.34
CA PHE A 103 18.62 1.38 -1.03
C PHE A 103 19.01 2.84 -0.81
N PHE A 104 18.12 3.80 -1.07
CA PHE A 104 18.45 5.23 -0.98
C PHE A 104 18.89 5.68 0.43
N ALA A 105 18.44 4.97 1.48
CA ALA A 105 18.81 5.23 2.87
C ALA A 105 19.96 4.32 3.36
N GLY A 106 20.85 3.88 2.44
CA GLY A 106 21.92 2.93 2.72
C GLY A 106 21.49 1.46 2.52
N PRO A 107 22.46 0.52 2.48
CA PRO A 107 22.18 -0.89 2.26
C PRO A 107 21.14 -1.45 3.24
N LYS A 108 20.22 -2.26 2.72
CA LYS A 108 19.20 -2.96 3.51
C LYS A 108 19.14 -4.42 3.11
N THR A 109 18.72 -5.29 4.01
CA THR A 109 18.36 -6.66 3.63
C THR A 109 17.00 -6.67 2.93
N LYS A 110 16.76 -7.68 2.09
CA LYS A 110 15.41 -7.87 1.50
C LYS A 110 14.35 -8.06 2.57
N LEU A 111 14.68 -8.64 3.74
CA LEU A 111 13.77 -8.74 4.88
C LEU A 111 13.37 -7.35 5.40
N GLN A 112 14.32 -6.41 5.49
CA GLN A 112 14.01 -5.03 5.89
C GLN A 112 13.10 -4.34 4.85
N ILE A 113 13.32 -4.57 3.55
CA ILE A 113 12.44 -4.04 2.50
C ILE A 113 11.04 -4.68 2.59
N LEU A 114 10.96 -5.98 2.90
CA LEU A 114 9.68 -6.66 3.09
C LEU A 114 8.88 -6.07 4.26
N ASN A 115 9.54 -5.81 5.38
CA ASN A 115 8.92 -5.13 6.53
C ASN A 115 8.47 -3.71 6.17
N LEU A 116 9.31 -2.95 5.49
CA LEU A 116 8.97 -1.59 5.03
C LEU A 116 7.73 -1.58 4.14
N LEU A 117 7.58 -2.60 3.28
CA LEU A 117 6.43 -2.74 2.40
C LEU A 117 5.12 -2.84 3.19
N GLN A 118 5.08 -3.66 4.25
CA GLN A 118 3.93 -3.78 5.15
C GLN A 118 3.73 -2.54 6.03
N ASP A 119 4.80 -2.00 6.59
CA ASP A 119 4.77 -0.80 7.45
C ASP A 119 4.20 0.42 6.72
N HIS A 120 4.55 0.60 5.45
CA HIS A 120 4.04 1.72 4.66
C HIS A 120 2.53 1.62 4.44
N VAL A 121 2.01 0.43 4.16
CA VAL A 121 0.55 0.21 4.05
C VAL A 121 -0.13 0.52 5.38
N THR A 122 0.40 0.01 6.48
CA THR A 122 -0.13 0.22 7.83
C THR A 122 -0.11 1.69 8.23
N HIS A 123 0.99 2.41 7.94
CA HIS A 123 1.15 3.85 8.21
C HIS A 123 0.04 4.68 7.54
N HIS A 124 -0.13 4.51 6.24
CA HIS A 124 -1.13 5.28 5.48
C HIS A 124 -2.57 4.81 5.75
N ARG A 125 -2.80 3.51 5.97
CA ARG A 125 -4.10 3.01 6.40
C ARG A 125 -4.53 3.66 7.73
N GLY A 126 -3.61 3.79 8.68
CA GLY A 126 -3.88 4.49 9.95
C GLY A 126 -4.36 5.92 9.73
N GLN A 127 -3.75 6.66 8.80
CA GLN A 127 -4.21 8.01 8.43
C GLN A 127 -5.62 7.97 7.81
N LEU A 128 -5.89 7.05 6.90
CA LEU A 128 -7.20 6.92 6.25
C LEU A 128 -8.32 6.58 7.24
N LEU A 129 -8.04 5.82 8.29
CA LEU A 129 -9.02 5.56 9.37
C LEU A 129 -9.41 6.85 10.09
N VAL A 130 -8.47 7.77 10.29
CA VAL A 130 -8.75 9.10 10.85
C VAL A 130 -9.62 9.91 9.88
N TYR A 131 -9.36 9.85 8.56
CA TYR A 131 -10.20 10.53 7.56
C TYR A 131 -11.65 10.05 7.60
N LEU A 132 -11.86 8.73 7.75
CA LEU A 132 -13.21 8.17 7.92
C LEU A 132 -13.89 8.73 9.17
N ASN A 133 -13.21 8.67 10.32
CA ASN A 133 -13.75 9.16 11.60
C ASN A 133 -14.08 10.66 11.57
N LEU A 134 -13.24 11.47 10.92
CA LEU A 134 -13.50 12.91 10.77
C LEU A 134 -14.74 13.22 9.91
N ASN A 135 -15.17 12.26 9.09
CA ASN A 135 -16.40 12.34 8.30
C ASN A 135 -17.55 11.52 8.90
N GLU A 136 -17.46 11.14 10.18
CA GLU A 136 -18.48 10.37 10.90
C GLU A 136 -18.80 9.00 10.26
N ILE A 137 -17.83 8.44 9.54
CA ILE A 137 -17.92 7.13 8.93
C ILE A 137 -17.20 6.12 9.81
N LYS A 138 -17.93 5.10 10.26
CA LYS A 138 -17.36 4.04 11.08
C LYS A 138 -16.32 3.23 10.29
N PRO A 139 -15.06 3.14 10.77
CA PRO A 139 -14.05 2.31 10.15
C PRO A 139 -14.43 0.82 10.14
N PRO A 140 -13.88 0.03 9.19
CA PRO A 140 -13.99 -1.42 9.19
C PRO A 140 -13.41 -2.04 10.46
N LYS A 141 -13.74 -3.31 10.69
CA LYS A 141 -13.20 -4.08 11.80
C LYS A 141 -11.68 -4.27 11.65
N TYR A 142 -10.95 -4.11 12.75
CA TYR A 142 -9.50 -4.33 12.77
C TYR A 142 -9.12 -5.79 12.47
N VAL A 143 -8.19 -5.98 11.54
CA VAL A 143 -7.60 -7.27 11.14
C VAL A 143 -6.09 -7.08 10.86
N GLY A 144 -5.34 -6.65 11.87
CA GLY A 144 -3.92 -6.28 11.76
C GLY A 144 -2.89 -7.40 12.02
N TRP A 145 -3.30 -8.66 11.90
CA TRP A 145 -2.42 -9.83 12.09
C TRP A 145 -2.18 -10.64 10.83
#